data_2820e112573bee5b302a2ff2ce3e51ec
#
_entry.id   2820e112573bee5b302a2ff2ce3e51ec
#
_cell.length_a   1.000
_cell.length_b   1.000
_cell.length_c   1.000
_cell.angle_alpha   90.00
_cell.angle_beta   90.00
_cell.angle_gamma   90.00
#
_symmetry.space_group_name_H-M   'P 1'
#
loop_
_entity.id
_entity.type
_entity.pdbx_description
1 polymer ?
#
loop_
_entity_poly.entity_id
_entity_poly.type
_entity_poly.pdbx_seq_one_letter_code
_entity_poly.pdbx_strand_id
1 'polypeptide(L)'
;MNTWDIDLLLRINRDWAHPALDWLMPAVSAINAWVPLLIPLVLYLLWRGRKETRIMLLCIGLAVGIGDGVVSNTLKKTIGRVRPRDAITGVIVRDLGPGSPAIVRLFKAPVQSPSQPRGETRGKSFPSSHTVNMFAVAICVALFHRGWGGVAFCLATLIAYSRIYVGAHWPGDIPPSIGLGLLVGYAVVTVVRRVASRR
;
A
#
# COMPACT_ATOMS: atom_id res chain seq x y z
N MET A 1 -17.74 8.68 13.35
CA MET A 1 -17.45 8.16 11.99
C MET A 1 -18.32 8.93 11.01
N ASN A 2 -17.77 9.38 9.88
CA ASN A 2 -18.56 10.13 8.89
C ASN A 2 -19.40 9.16 8.05
N THR A 3 -20.68 9.48 7.84
CA THR A 3 -21.62 8.65 7.07
C THR A 3 -21.11 8.37 5.64
N TRP A 4 -20.57 9.37 4.95
CA TRP A 4 -20.04 9.22 3.58
C TRP A 4 -18.93 8.16 3.48
N ASP A 5 -18.12 8.03 4.52
CA ASP A 5 -16.98 7.10 4.58
C ASP A 5 -17.47 5.65 4.69
N ILE A 6 -18.55 5.46 5.45
CA ILE A 6 -19.23 4.17 5.57
C ILE A 6 -19.93 3.81 4.26
N ASP A 7 -20.70 4.73 3.71
CA ASP A 7 -21.48 4.51 2.49
C ASP A 7 -20.56 4.18 1.30
N LEU A 8 -19.49 4.94 1.11
CA LEU A 8 -18.53 4.68 0.04
C LEU A 8 -17.78 3.36 0.25
N LEU A 9 -17.41 3.04 1.50
CA LEU A 9 -16.81 1.76 1.81
C LEU A 9 -17.72 0.60 1.41
N LEU A 10 -18.99 0.62 1.84
CA LEU A 10 -19.93 -0.46 1.58
C LEU A 10 -20.22 -0.60 0.08
N ARG A 11 -20.34 0.50 -0.65
CA ARG A 11 -20.46 0.48 -2.12
C ARG A 11 -19.27 -0.22 -2.76
N ILE A 12 -18.04 0.15 -2.41
CA ILE A 12 -16.83 -0.45 -2.98
C ILE A 12 -16.66 -1.91 -2.56
N ASN A 13 -16.90 -2.21 -1.27
CA ASN A 13 -16.62 -3.51 -0.69
C ASN A 13 -17.71 -4.55 -0.98
N ARG A 14 -18.97 -4.12 -1.15
CA ARG A 14 -20.14 -4.99 -1.34
C ARG A 14 -20.81 -4.80 -2.68
N ASP A 15 -21.29 -3.57 -2.96
CA ASP A 15 -22.23 -3.35 -4.06
C ASP A 15 -21.52 -3.42 -5.42
N TRP A 16 -20.25 -3.00 -5.48
CA TRP A 16 -19.40 -3.12 -6.66
C TRP A 16 -18.51 -4.37 -6.65
N ALA A 17 -18.83 -5.34 -5.77
CA ALA A 17 -18.11 -6.61 -5.73
C ALA A 17 -18.33 -7.39 -7.03
N HIS A 18 -17.23 -7.96 -7.56
CA HIS A 18 -17.25 -8.76 -8.77
C HIS A 18 -16.24 -9.92 -8.64
N PRO A 19 -16.55 -11.13 -9.10
CA PRO A 19 -15.67 -12.31 -8.95
C PRO A 19 -14.23 -12.06 -9.40
N ALA A 20 -14.02 -11.32 -10.50
CA ALA A 20 -12.68 -10.97 -10.96
C ALA A 20 -11.94 -10.05 -9.97
N LEU A 21 -12.65 -9.09 -9.34
CA LEU A 21 -12.08 -8.21 -8.33
C LEU A 21 -11.86 -8.94 -7.02
N ASP A 22 -12.72 -9.89 -6.67
CA ASP A 22 -12.56 -10.74 -5.47
C ASP A 22 -11.27 -11.58 -5.55
N TRP A 23 -10.83 -11.92 -6.75
CA TRP A 23 -9.54 -12.58 -6.99
C TRP A 23 -8.36 -11.60 -7.02
N LEU A 24 -8.51 -10.53 -7.79
CA LEU A 24 -7.43 -9.58 -8.06
C LEU A 24 -7.06 -8.74 -6.83
N MET A 25 -8.06 -8.19 -6.12
CA MET A 25 -7.79 -7.21 -5.06
C MET A 25 -7.07 -7.79 -3.85
N PRO A 26 -7.39 -9.00 -3.34
CA PRO A 26 -6.58 -9.64 -2.30
C PRO A 26 -5.15 -9.93 -2.75
N ALA A 27 -4.95 -10.39 -4.00
CA ALA A 27 -3.63 -10.66 -4.54
C ALA A 27 -2.77 -9.38 -4.63
N VAL A 28 -3.33 -8.30 -5.16
CA VAL A 28 -2.66 -6.98 -5.25
C VAL A 28 -2.38 -6.41 -3.86
N SER A 29 -3.29 -6.62 -2.91
CA SER A 29 -3.18 -6.15 -1.52
C SER A 29 -2.11 -6.88 -0.70
N ALA A 30 -1.81 -8.14 -1.04
CA ALA A 30 -0.92 -9.01 -0.27
C ALA A 30 0.55 -8.84 -0.65
N ILE A 31 1.14 -7.69 -0.37
CA ILE A 31 2.53 -7.36 -0.76
C ILE A 31 3.53 -8.45 -0.35
N ASN A 32 3.33 -9.11 0.81
CA ASN A 32 4.20 -10.16 1.30
C ASN A 32 4.25 -11.40 0.37
N ALA A 33 3.18 -11.64 -0.38
CA ALA A 33 3.15 -12.72 -1.35
C ALA A 33 4.03 -12.43 -2.59
N TRP A 34 4.29 -11.16 -2.87
CA TRP A 34 5.13 -10.71 -3.98
C TRP A 34 6.61 -10.59 -3.62
N VAL A 35 6.96 -10.57 -2.33
CA VAL A 35 8.37 -10.44 -1.86
C VAL A 35 9.31 -11.44 -2.52
N PRO A 36 8.98 -12.75 -2.68
CA PRO A 36 9.85 -13.70 -3.35
C PRO A 36 10.19 -13.37 -4.81
N LEU A 37 9.33 -12.59 -5.50
CA LEU A 37 9.58 -12.09 -6.86
C LEU A 37 10.28 -10.73 -6.85
N LEU A 38 9.98 -9.88 -5.87
CA LEU A 38 10.57 -8.54 -5.76
C LEU A 38 12.04 -8.60 -5.38
N ILE A 39 12.46 -9.53 -4.51
CA ILE A 39 13.87 -9.67 -4.09
C ILE A 39 14.78 -9.96 -5.30
N PRO A 40 14.56 -11.01 -6.12
CA PRO A 40 15.37 -11.25 -7.31
C PRO A 40 15.37 -10.07 -8.30
N LEU A 41 14.22 -9.43 -8.49
CA LEU A 41 14.12 -8.24 -9.35
C LEU A 41 15.01 -7.11 -8.83
N VAL A 42 14.96 -6.79 -7.55
CA VAL A 42 15.79 -5.74 -6.93
C VAL A 42 17.27 -6.10 -7.06
N LEU A 43 17.65 -7.35 -6.78
CA LEU A 43 19.04 -7.83 -6.91
C LEU A 43 19.52 -7.73 -8.37
N TYR A 44 18.70 -8.12 -9.33
CA TYR A 44 18.99 -7.97 -10.75
C TYR A 44 19.20 -6.49 -11.13
N LEU A 45 18.32 -5.60 -10.69
CA LEU A 45 18.43 -4.16 -10.98
C LEU A 45 19.64 -3.53 -10.28
N LEU A 46 20.04 -4.00 -9.10
CA LEU A 46 21.26 -3.58 -8.42
C LEU A 46 22.52 -4.06 -9.18
N TRP A 47 22.48 -5.28 -9.74
CA TRP A 47 23.60 -5.86 -10.45
C TRP A 47 23.75 -5.26 -11.86
N ARG A 48 22.67 -5.23 -12.65
CA ARG A 48 22.70 -4.83 -14.09
C ARG A 48 22.26 -3.39 -14.33
N GLY A 49 21.61 -2.77 -13.35
CA GLY A 49 21.06 -1.43 -13.48
C GLY A 49 22.14 -0.35 -13.61
N ARG A 50 21.82 0.73 -14.34
CA ARG A 50 22.64 1.94 -14.43
C ARG A 50 22.73 2.62 -13.06
N LYS A 51 23.71 3.50 -12.87
CA LYS A 51 23.90 4.28 -11.64
C LYS A 51 22.60 4.94 -11.15
N GLU A 52 21.83 5.52 -12.08
CA GLU A 52 20.55 6.16 -11.78
C GLU A 52 19.53 5.17 -11.17
N THR A 53 19.42 3.96 -11.73
CA THR A 53 18.53 2.90 -11.21
C THR A 53 18.94 2.46 -9.81
N ARG A 54 20.25 2.34 -9.55
CA ARG A 54 20.76 2.00 -8.19
C ARG A 54 20.47 3.10 -7.17
N ILE A 55 20.62 4.37 -7.58
CA ILE A 55 20.26 5.52 -6.72
C ILE A 55 18.74 5.56 -6.49
N MET A 56 17.93 5.29 -7.51
CA MET A 56 16.49 5.16 -7.38
C MET A 56 16.10 4.08 -6.35
N LEU A 57 16.73 2.90 -6.42
CA LEU A 57 16.46 1.82 -5.45
C LEU A 57 16.85 2.21 -4.03
N LEU A 58 17.96 2.93 -3.85
CA LEU A 58 18.33 3.51 -2.56
C LEU A 58 17.26 4.48 -2.05
N CYS A 59 16.79 5.40 -2.92
CA CYS A 59 15.72 6.32 -2.57
C CYS A 59 14.42 5.58 -2.19
N ILE A 60 14.06 4.54 -2.94
CA ILE A 60 12.88 3.69 -2.63
C ILE A 60 13.04 3.05 -1.25
N GLY A 61 14.18 2.42 -0.96
CA GLY A 61 14.44 1.81 0.35
C GLY A 61 14.34 2.79 1.50
N LEU A 62 14.94 3.98 1.34
CA LEU A 62 14.86 5.06 2.34
C LEU A 62 13.43 5.59 2.49
N ALA A 63 12.72 5.82 1.38
CA ALA A 63 11.37 6.36 1.41
C ALA A 63 10.37 5.39 2.05
N VAL A 64 10.46 4.10 1.74
CA VAL A 64 9.64 3.05 2.38
C VAL A 64 9.99 2.91 3.85
N GLY A 65 11.29 2.89 4.20
CA GLY A 65 11.75 2.80 5.60
C GLY A 65 11.26 3.98 6.45
N ILE A 66 11.35 5.21 5.95
CA ILE A 66 10.85 6.41 6.63
C ILE A 66 9.32 6.41 6.65
N GLY A 67 8.68 6.11 5.51
CA GLY A 67 7.23 6.12 5.35
C GLY A 67 6.52 5.14 6.29
N ASP A 68 7.02 3.93 6.44
CA ASP A 68 6.42 2.92 7.31
C ASP A 68 6.96 3.01 8.76
N GLY A 69 8.28 3.04 8.91
CA GLY A 69 8.93 2.99 10.22
C GLY A 69 8.71 4.24 11.08
N VAL A 70 8.70 5.42 10.48
CA VAL A 70 8.55 6.68 11.19
C VAL A 70 7.15 7.26 11.01
N VAL A 71 6.78 7.63 9.78
CA VAL A 71 5.55 8.40 9.52
C VAL A 71 4.30 7.59 9.84
N SER A 72 4.15 6.40 9.21
CA SER A 72 2.96 5.58 9.42
C SER A 72 2.86 5.07 10.85
N ASN A 73 3.96 4.66 11.45
CA ASN A 73 3.95 4.10 12.80
C ASN A 73 3.60 5.15 13.86
N THR A 74 4.13 6.36 13.73
CA THR A 74 3.80 7.48 14.62
C THR A 74 2.34 7.88 14.50
N LEU A 75 1.86 8.10 13.28
CA LEU A 75 0.46 8.50 13.04
C LEU A 75 -0.55 7.43 13.48
N LYS A 76 -0.25 6.13 13.28
CA LYS A 76 -1.09 5.04 13.77
C LYS A 76 -1.25 5.05 15.29
N LYS A 77 -0.16 5.34 16.01
CA LYS A 77 -0.18 5.43 17.48
C LYS A 77 -0.91 6.67 17.96
N THR A 78 -0.75 7.79 17.27
CA THR A 78 -1.34 9.07 17.69
C THR A 78 -2.83 9.14 17.38
N ILE A 79 -3.23 8.81 16.15
CA ILE A 79 -4.63 8.95 15.69
C ILE A 79 -5.48 7.76 16.15
N GLY A 80 -4.95 6.54 16.10
CA GLY A 80 -5.62 5.36 16.64
C GLY A 80 -6.94 5.00 15.96
N ARG A 81 -7.16 5.33 14.68
CA ARG A 81 -8.41 5.05 13.97
C ARG A 81 -8.65 3.55 13.82
N VAL A 82 -9.83 3.06 14.19
CA VAL A 82 -10.22 1.65 14.06
C VAL A 82 -10.46 1.29 12.60
N ARG A 83 -10.10 0.08 12.19
CA ARG A 83 -10.32 -0.41 10.81
C ARG A 83 -11.79 -0.73 10.55
N PRO A 84 -12.26 -0.62 9.29
CA PRO A 84 -13.65 -0.94 8.93
C PRO A 84 -14.12 -2.29 9.45
N ARG A 85 -13.32 -3.33 9.19
CA ARG A 85 -13.64 -4.72 9.58
C ARG A 85 -13.78 -4.95 11.09
N ASP A 86 -13.15 -4.09 11.90
CA ASP A 86 -13.14 -4.18 13.35
C ASP A 86 -14.15 -3.19 13.99
N ALA A 87 -14.70 -2.25 13.17
CA ALA A 87 -15.55 -1.15 13.62
C ALA A 87 -17.04 -1.37 13.34
N ILE A 88 -17.38 -1.90 12.16
CA ILE A 88 -18.78 -2.05 11.72
C ILE A 88 -19.08 -3.45 11.18
N THR A 89 -20.35 -3.85 11.27
CA THR A 89 -20.87 -5.04 10.60
C THR A 89 -21.07 -4.80 9.10
N GLY A 90 -21.20 -5.87 8.32
CA GLY A 90 -21.54 -5.82 6.90
C GLY A 90 -20.34 -5.58 5.97
N VAL A 91 -19.12 -5.45 6.48
CA VAL A 91 -17.91 -5.44 5.65
C VAL A 91 -17.49 -6.88 5.33
N ILE A 92 -17.20 -7.14 4.06
CA ILE A 92 -16.63 -8.42 3.60
C ILE A 92 -15.10 -8.29 3.66
N VAL A 93 -14.50 -9.07 4.55
CA VAL A 93 -13.03 -9.16 4.66
C VAL A 93 -12.53 -10.18 3.64
N ARG A 94 -11.62 -9.74 2.77
CA ARG A 94 -11.03 -10.60 1.75
C ARG A 94 -9.53 -10.77 1.97
N ASP A 95 -9.06 -11.99 1.99
CA ASP A 95 -7.66 -12.36 2.21
C ASP A 95 -7.25 -13.52 1.31
N LEU A 96 -5.96 -13.71 1.06
CA LEU A 96 -5.42 -14.88 0.37
C LEU A 96 -5.38 -16.14 1.24
N GLY A 97 -5.79 -16.04 2.51
CA GLY A 97 -5.72 -17.17 3.44
C GLY A 97 -4.27 -17.63 3.76
N PRO A 98 -4.11 -18.75 4.47
CA PRO A 98 -2.82 -19.30 4.84
C PRO A 98 -2.09 -19.97 3.67
N GLY A 99 -0.76 -19.93 3.66
CA GLY A 99 0.08 -20.61 2.69
C GLY A 99 1.56 -20.32 2.89
N SER A 100 2.38 -21.34 2.76
CA SER A 100 3.84 -21.25 2.80
C SER A 100 4.43 -22.06 1.63
N PRO A 101 5.39 -21.48 0.89
CA PRO A 101 5.85 -20.09 0.94
C PRO A 101 4.73 -19.09 0.53
N ALA A 102 4.89 -17.83 0.94
CA ALA A 102 3.83 -16.81 0.78
C ALA A 102 3.32 -16.64 -0.66
N ILE A 103 4.17 -16.85 -1.66
CA ILE A 103 3.82 -16.75 -3.09
C ILE A 103 2.74 -17.76 -3.52
N VAL A 104 2.67 -18.93 -2.88
CA VAL A 104 1.66 -19.97 -3.19
C VAL A 104 0.25 -19.46 -2.94
N ARG A 105 0.10 -18.47 -2.06
CA ARG A 105 -1.19 -17.84 -1.75
C ARG A 105 -1.80 -17.12 -2.96
N LEU A 106 -0.98 -16.65 -3.90
CA LEU A 106 -1.45 -15.98 -5.13
C LEU A 106 -2.18 -16.94 -6.08
N PHE A 107 -1.97 -18.25 -5.95
CA PHE A 107 -2.57 -19.28 -6.78
C PHE A 107 -3.75 -20.01 -6.11
N LYS A 108 -4.09 -19.59 -4.89
CA LYS A 108 -5.24 -20.14 -4.15
C LYS A 108 -6.44 -19.22 -4.26
N ALA A 109 -7.64 -19.79 -4.16
CA ALA A 109 -8.86 -19.00 -4.08
C ALA A 109 -8.83 -18.10 -2.84
N PRO A 110 -9.13 -16.80 -2.98
CA PRO A 110 -9.22 -15.89 -1.84
C PRO A 110 -10.30 -16.32 -0.86
N VAL A 111 -10.02 -16.11 0.42
CA VAL A 111 -10.97 -16.38 1.50
C VAL A 111 -11.78 -15.11 1.78
N GLN A 112 -13.09 -15.29 1.89
CA GLN A 112 -14.00 -14.22 2.29
C GLN A 112 -14.62 -14.54 3.66
N SER A 113 -14.69 -13.55 4.52
CA SER A 113 -15.33 -13.68 5.85
C SER A 113 -16.07 -12.39 6.21
N PRO A 114 -17.17 -12.49 6.96
CA PRO A 114 -17.84 -11.30 7.48
C PRO A 114 -16.96 -10.59 8.50
N SER A 115 -17.10 -9.26 8.56
CA SER A 115 -16.48 -8.46 9.61
C SER A 115 -16.98 -8.84 10.99
N GLN A 116 -16.09 -8.78 11.97
CA GLN A 116 -16.40 -9.04 13.38
C GLN A 116 -16.01 -7.82 14.21
N PRO A 117 -16.93 -6.87 14.43
CA PRO A 117 -16.67 -5.72 15.28
C PRO A 117 -16.30 -6.16 16.71
N ARG A 118 -15.18 -5.65 17.20
CA ARG A 118 -14.61 -6.05 18.50
C ARG A 118 -14.84 -5.02 19.59
N GLY A 119 -15.56 -3.94 19.30
CA GLY A 119 -15.74 -2.82 20.24
C GLY A 119 -14.45 -2.08 20.56
N GLU A 120 -13.43 -2.22 19.70
CA GLU A 120 -12.15 -1.53 19.89
C GLU A 120 -12.33 -0.01 19.80
N THR A 121 -11.80 0.72 20.77
CA THR A 121 -11.79 2.19 20.78
C THR A 121 -10.56 2.77 20.08
N ARG A 122 -9.51 1.96 19.88
CA ARG A 122 -8.27 2.33 19.20
C ARG A 122 -7.82 1.25 18.23
N GLY A 123 -7.37 1.68 17.07
CA GLY A 123 -6.91 0.79 16.01
C GLY A 123 -5.75 1.37 15.20
N LYS A 124 -5.44 0.77 14.07
CA LYS A 124 -4.29 1.12 13.21
C LYS A 124 -4.72 1.30 11.75
N SER A 125 -5.90 1.92 11.52
CA SER A 125 -6.38 2.16 10.16
C SER A 125 -5.62 3.30 9.48
N PHE A 126 -5.45 4.43 10.16
CA PHE A 126 -4.82 5.61 9.57
C PHE A 126 -3.35 5.77 9.99
N PRO A 127 -2.46 6.10 9.06
CA PRO A 127 -2.63 6.05 7.61
C PRO A 127 -2.51 4.62 7.06
N SER A 128 -2.87 4.44 5.78
CA SER A 128 -2.64 3.21 5.05
C SER A 128 -1.17 3.09 4.65
N SER A 129 -0.37 2.30 5.38
CA SER A 129 1.05 2.07 5.06
C SER A 129 1.28 1.57 3.64
N HIS A 130 0.42 0.69 3.13
CA HIS A 130 0.51 0.22 1.74
C HIS A 130 0.38 1.38 0.76
N THR A 131 -0.59 2.28 0.97
CA THR A 131 -0.78 3.46 0.12
C THR A 131 0.40 4.42 0.23
N VAL A 132 0.86 4.74 1.45
CA VAL A 132 2.05 5.59 1.67
C VAL A 132 3.25 5.04 0.93
N ASN A 133 3.58 3.76 1.12
CA ASN A 133 4.75 3.13 0.53
C ASN A 133 4.67 3.07 -1.00
N MET A 134 3.52 2.69 -1.55
CA MET A 134 3.39 2.57 -3.01
C MET A 134 3.42 3.91 -3.72
N PHE A 135 2.86 4.97 -3.14
CA PHE A 135 2.99 6.32 -3.72
C PHE A 135 4.39 6.90 -3.53
N ALA A 136 5.09 6.56 -2.45
CA ALA A 136 6.51 6.90 -2.31
C ALA A 136 7.38 6.19 -3.36
N VAL A 137 7.12 4.91 -3.64
CA VAL A 137 7.76 4.17 -4.74
C VAL A 137 7.44 4.81 -6.09
N ALA A 138 6.16 5.10 -6.36
CA ALA A 138 5.72 5.63 -7.65
C ALA A 138 6.38 6.98 -7.97
N ILE A 139 6.45 7.90 -7.01
CA ILE A 139 7.13 9.20 -7.24
C ILE A 139 8.63 9.02 -7.42
N CYS A 140 9.29 8.11 -6.69
CA CYS A 140 10.70 7.80 -6.91
C CYS A 140 10.92 7.30 -8.34
N VAL A 141 10.13 6.32 -8.81
CA VAL A 141 10.22 5.80 -10.18
C VAL A 141 10.00 6.92 -11.20
N ALA A 142 8.97 7.74 -11.04
CA ALA A 142 8.64 8.81 -11.96
C ALA A 142 9.75 9.87 -12.07
N LEU A 143 10.45 10.17 -10.98
CA LEU A 143 11.54 11.17 -10.97
C LEU A 143 12.84 10.65 -11.60
N PHE A 144 13.07 9.34 -11.62
CA PHE A 144 14.25 8.73 -12.24
C PHE A 144 13.97 8.16 -13.63
N HIS A 145 12.77 7.60 -13.85
CA HIS A 145 12.38 6.92 -15.08
C HIS A 145 10.98 7.36 -15.52
N ARG A 146 10.89 8.53 -16.14
CA ARG A 146 9.62 9.18 -16.54
C ARG A 146 8.67 8.26 -17.32
N GLY A 147 9.19 7.45 -18.22
CA GLY A 147 8.40 6.50 -19.01
C GLY A 147 7.68 5.44 -18.17
N TRP A 148 8.22 5.09 -17.00
CA TRP A 148 7.62 4.13 -16.08
C TRP A 148 6.77 4.76 -14.97
N GLY A 149 6.82 6.09 -14.85
CA GLY A 149 6.08 6.82 -13.82
C GLY A 149 4.57 6.56 -13.86
N GLY A 150 3.98 6.62 -15.06
CA GLY A 150 2.55 6.34 -15.23
C GLY A 150 2.16 4.95 -14.78
N VAL A 151 2.92 3.93 -15.16
CA VAL A 151 2.69 2.53 -14.72
C VAL A 151 2.81 2.41 -13.20
N ALA A 152 3.83 3.03 -12.61
CA ALA A 152 4.03 2.99 -11.16
C ALA A 152 2.86 3.66 -10.40
N PHE A 153 2.34 4.80 -10.89
CA PHE A 153 1.17 5.45 -10.31
C PHE A 153 -0.11 4.63 -10.49
N CYS A 154 -0.32 4.00 -11.65
CA CYS A 154 -1.45 3.09 -11.85
C CYS A 154 -1.42 1.92 -10.85
N LEU A 155 -0.27 1.29 -10.66
CA LEU A 155 -0.10 0.21 -9.68
C LEU A 155 -0.33 0.71 -8.25
N ALA A 156 0.21 1.88 -7.88
CA ALA A 156 -0.01 2.46 -6.55
C ALA A 156 -1.49 2.75 -6.29
N THR A 157 -2.21 3.28 -7.29
CA THR A 157 -3.66 3.53 -7.21
C THR A 157 -4.45 2.23 -7.09
N LEU A 158 -4.10 1.21 -7.85
CA LEU A 158 -4.72 -0.11 -7.76
C LEU A 158 -4.54 -0.72 -6.36
N ILE A 159 -3.33 -0.62 -5.80
CA ILE A 159 -3.04 -1.08 -4.43
C ILE A 159 -3.83 -0.24 -3.42
N ALA A 160 -3.90 1.08 -3.55
CA ALA A 160 -4.70 1.93 -2.66
C ALA A 160 -6.19 1.57 -2.69
N TYR A 161 -6.75 1.36 -3.88
CA TYR A 161 -8.13 0.90 -4.06
C TYR A 161 -8.35 -0.47 -3.42
N SER A 162 -7.42 -1.41 -3.61
CA SER A 162 -7.53 -2.74 -3.03
C SER A 162 -7.65 -2.70 -1.51
N ARG A 163 -7.07 -1.69 -0.82
CA ARG A 163 -7.16 -1.57 0.65
C ARG A 163 -8.57 -1.26 1.13
N ILE A 164 -9.35 -0.51 0.35
CA ILE A 164 -10.77 -0.28 0.62
C ILE A 164 -11.56 -1.54 0.31
N TYR A 165 -11.33 -2.11 -0.88
CA TYR A 165 -12.05 -3.27 -1.38
C TYR A 165 -11.95 -4.50 -0.45
N VAL A 166 -10.78 -4.76 0.13
CA VAL A 166 -10.59 -5.87 1.09
C VAL A 166 -11.06 -5.55 2.53
N GLY A 167 -11.64 -4.37 2.78
CA GLY A 167 -12.15 -3.97 4.08
C GLY A 167 -11.07 -3.59 5.12
N ALA A 168 -9.86 -3.28 4.67
CA ALA A 168 -8.72 -3.00 5.55
C ALA A 168 -8.62 -1.53 5.97
N HIS A 169 -9.06 -0.60 5.13
CA HIS A 169 -8.97 0.85 5.34
C HIS A 169 -10.24 1.57 4.91
N TRP A 170 -10.50 2.70 5.54
CA TRP A 170 -11.58 3.60 5.15
C TRP A 170 -11.22 4.36 3.87
N PRO A 171 -12.21 4.71 3.01
CA PRO A 171 -11.97 5.61 1.87
C PRO A 171 -11.25 6.89 2.29
N GLY A 172 -11.63 7.49 3.40
CA GLY A 172 -11.03 8.71 3.94
C GLY A 172 -9.59 8.57 4.44
N ASP A 173 -9.07 7.33 4.60
CA ASP A 173 -7.66 7.11 4.91
C ASP A 173 -6.76 7.29 3.67
N ILE A 174 -7.30 7.08 2.47
CA ILE A 174 -6.52 6.95 1.25
C ILE A 174 -5.93 8.29 0.77
N PRO A 175 -6.71 9.37 0.57
CA PRO A 175 -6.16 10.62 0.04
C PRO A 175 -5.02 11.21 0.88
N PRO A 176 -5.13 11.30 2.23
CA PRO A 176 -4.00 11.75 3.04
C PRO A 176 -2.79 10.81 2.97
N SER A 177 -3.01 9.48 2.87
CA SER A 177 -1.92 8.51 2.72
C SER A 177 -1.18 8.67 1.39
N ILE A 178 -1.88 9.03 0.30
CA ILE A 178 -1.28 9.39 -0.98
C ILE A 178 -0.37 10.60 -0.80
N GLY A 179 -0.89 11.68 -0.20
CA GLY A 179 -0.13 12.90 0.05
C GLY A 179 1.14 12.65 0.87
N LEU A 180 1.03 11.84 1.93
CA LEU A 180 2.19 11.45 2.75
C LEU A 180 3.22 10.67 1.94
N GLY A 181 2.80 9.70 1.12
CA GLY A 181 3.70 8.91 0.28
C GLY A 181 4.45 9.77 -0.73
N LEU A 182 3.73 10.65 -1.42
CA LEU A 182 4.33 11.59 -2.39
C LEU A 182 5.34 12.52 -1.71
N LEU A 183 4.99 13.08 -0.55
CA LEU A 183 5.85 13.98 0.20
C LEU A 183 7.14 13.28 0.63
N VAL A 184 7.04 12.12 1.24
CA VAL A 184 8.20 11.34 1.72
C VAL A 184 9.11 10.96 0.54
N GLY A 185 8.54 10.39 -0.53
CA GLY A 185 9.32 9.98 -1.70
C GLY A 185 10.02 11.16 -2.38
N TYR A 186 9.31 12.27 -2.58
CA TYR A 186 9.88 13.49 -3.16
C TYR A 186 11.00 14.09 -2.28
N ALA A 187 10.77 14.18 -0.97
CA ALA A 187 11.76 14.70 -0.04
C ALA A 187 13.05 13.87 -0.05
N VAL A 188 12.91 12.53 0.00
CA VAL A 188 14.07 11.62 -0.04
C VAL A 188 14.86 11.80 -1.33
N VAL A 189 14.20 11.80 -2.49
CA VAL A 189 14.88 11.99 -3.80
C VAL A 189 15.60 13.34 -3.84
N THR A 190 14.97 14.40 -3.36
CA THR A 190 15.55 15.74 -3.34
C THR A 190 16.80 15.80 -2.46
N VAL A 191 16.74 15.21 -1.27
CA VAL A 191 17.89 15.17 -0.34
C VAL A 191 19.04 14.36 -0.94
N VAL A 192 18.76 13.15 -1.44
CA VAL A 192 19.80 12.27 -2.03
C VAL A 192 20.46 12.93 -3.23
N ARG A 193 19.70 13.59 -4.12
CA ARG A 193 20.27 14.33 -5.26
C ARG A 193 21.16 15.50 -4.82
N ARG A 194 20.75 16.28 -3.82
CA ARG A 194 21.55 17.40 -3.28
C ARG A 194 22.86 16.91 -2.66
N VAL A 195 22.85 15.79 -1.95
CA VAL A 195 24.07 15.21 -1.37
C VAL A 195 24.99 14.67 -2.46
N ALA A 196 24.43 14.01 -3.47
CA ALA A 196 25.21 13.46 -4.61
C ALA A 196 25.83 14.55 -5.50
N SER A 197 25.20 15.73 -5.61
CA SER A 197 25.72 16.86 -6.42
C SER A 197 26.84 17.66 -5.73
N ARG A 198 27.06 17.47 -4.44
CA ARG A 198 28.13 18.13 -3.67
C ARG A 198 29.44 17.35 -3.64
N ARG A 199 29.46 16.17 -4.24
CA ARG A 199 30.63 15.31 -4.43
C ARG A 199 31.08 15.25 -5.89
#